data_55bcf187e71ac33326d9e9890cb76b1e
#
_entry.id   55bcf187e71ac33326d9e9890cb76b1e
#
_cell.length_a   1.000
_cell.length_b   1.000
_cell.length_c   1.000
_cell.angle_alpha   90.00
_cell.angle_beta   90.00
_cell.angle_gamma   90.00
#
_symmetry.space_group_name_H-M   'P 1'
#
loop_
_entity.id
_entity.type
_entity.pdbx_description
1 polymer ?
#
loop_
_entity_poly.entity_id
_entity_poly.type
_entity_poly.pdbx_seq_one_letter_code
_entity_poly.pdbx_strand_id
1 'polypeptide(L)'
;MDREKNALITGASSGIGYELTRLFAHDGYNLVLVARNQKQLVQMADELKEKYSVSVKVISKDLSAASAPEEIFTELQQESRGIDALVNNAGFATYGLFSETDLEAELQLMQVNMVTLTHLTKLFLPGMLNKRTGKILNLASTAAFQPGPLMAVYYATKAYVLSFSEALANELHGTGVSVTALCPGPTESGFQKKANMEDSKLFSGKIMDAQTVARIGYRGLMTNKTVVIPGLRNKILVETVRFSPRKMVTRVVRNMQESVHKS
;
A
#
# COMPACT_ATOMS: atom_id res chain seq x y z
N MET A 1 -3.04 -9.65 -31.46
CA MET A 1 -1.97 -9.64 -30.43
C MET A 1 -2.56 -9.04 -29.18
N ASP A 2 -2.62 -9.81 -28.09
CA ASP A 2 -3.03 -9.25 -26.80
C ASP A 2 -2.08 -8.13 -26.44
N ARG A 3 -2.65 -6.97 -26.12
CA ARG A 3 -1.88 -5.78 -25.77
C ARG A 3 -1.11 -6.04 -24.47
N GLU A 4 0.20 -5.74 -24.49
CA GLU A 4 1.03 -5.80 -23.29
C GLU A 4 0.46 -4.91 -22.17
N LYS A 5 0.24 -5.48 -21.01
CA LYS A 5 -0.23 -4.78 -19.81
C LYS A 5 0.95 -4.49 -18.89
N ASN A 6 1.01 -3.28 -18.35
CA ASN A 6 2.07 -2.88 -17.43
C ASN A 6 1.52 -2.57 -16.05
N ALA A 7 2.17 -3.09 -15.01
CA ALA A 7 1.87 -2.79 -13.61
C ALA A 7 3.05 -2.07 -12.96
N LEU A 8 2.77 -0.89 -12.37
CA LEU A 8 3.74 -0.16 -11.54
C LEU A 8 3.46 -0.47 -10.06
N ILE A 9 4.45 -0.99 -9.35
CA ILE A 9 4.33 -1.38 -7.94
C ILE A 9 5.37 -0.61 -7.11
N THR A 10 4.90 0.22 -6.20
CA THR A 10 5.75 0.91 -5.22
C THR A 10 5.97 0.05 -3.98
N GLY A 11 7.15 0.15 -3.35
CA GLY A 11 7.50 -0.72 -2.22
C GLY A 11 7.59 -2.19 -2.60
N ALA A 12 7.99 -2.48 -3.84
CA ALA A 12 7.99 -3.82 -4.44
C ALA A 12 8.98 -4.81 -3.78
N SER A 13 9.99 -4.32 -3.09
CA SER A 13 11.13 -5.14 -2.63
C SER A 13 10.85 -6.06 -1.45
N SER A 14 9.71 -5.94 -0.75
CA SER A 14 9.42 -6.77 0.42
C SER A 14 7.93 -6.85 0.75
N GLY A 15 7.55 -7.81 1.59
CA GLY A 15 6.21 -7.94 2.17
C GLY A 15 5.10 -8.03 1.13
N ILE A 16 4.02 -7.29 1.35
CA ILE A 16 2.82 -7.32 0.49
C ILE A 16 3.16 -6.87 -0.94
N GLY A 17 4.03 -5.86 -1.11
CA GLY A 17 4.45 -5.38 -2.43
C GLY A 17 5.18 -6.44 -3.24
N TYR A 18 6.08 -7.20 -2.61
CA TYR A 18 6.77 -8.33 -3.23
C TYR A 18 5.78 -9.40 -3.70
N GLU A 19 4.85 -9.79 -2.85
CA GLU A 19 3.86 -10.81 -3.20
C GLU A 19 2.87 -10.34 -4.28
N LEU A 20 2.46 -9.06 -4.26
CA LEU A 20 1.66 -8.47 -5.36
C LEU A 20 2.43 -8.50 -6.68
N THR A 21 3.72 -8.18 -6.67
CA THR A 21 4.57 -8.24 -7.86
C THR A 21 4.55 -9.62 -8.51
N ARG A 22 4.65 -10.69 -7.71
CA ARG A 22 4.59 -12.08 -8.20
C ARG A 22 3.24 -12.43 -8.82
N LEU A 23 2.15 -11.92 -8.25
CA LEU A 23 0.80 -12.15 -8.78
C LEU A 23 0.59 -11.44 -10.12
N PHE A 24 1.04 -10.19 -10.25
CA PHE A 24 1.00 -9.49 -11.54
C PHE A 24 1.87 -10.16 -12.60
N ALA A 25 3.09 -10.62 -12.24
CA ALA A 25 3.97 -11.35 -13.15
C ALA A 25 3.32 -12.66 -13.63
N HIS A 26 2.72 -13.43 -12.70
CA HIS A 26 2.01 -14.67 -13.01
C HIS A 26 0.88 -14.46 -14.03
N ASP A 27 0.17 -13.34 -13.95
CA ASP A 27 -0.92 -12.99 -14.87
C ASP A 27 -0.42 -12.25 -16.13
N GLY A 28 0.90 -12.31 -16.41
CA GLY A 28 1.49 -11.82 -17.65
C GLY A 28 1.65 -10.30 -17.76
N TYR A 29 1.58 -9.56 -16.66
CA TYR A 29 1.90 -8.14 -16.67
C TYR A 29 3.41 -7.92 -16.75
N ASN A 30 3.83 -7.02 -17.64
CA ASN A 30 5.13 -6.38 -17.54
C ASN A 30 5.17 -5.50 -16.30
N LEU A 31 6.31 -5.38 -15.66
CA LEU A 31 6.43 -4.79 -14.33
C LEU A 31 7.31 -3.56 -14.33
N VAL A 32 6.92 -2.55 -13.55
CA VAL A 32 7.78 -1.45 -13.12
C VAL A 32 7.87 -1.51 -11.59
N LEU A 33 9.04 -1.85 -11.08
CA LEU A 33 9.30 -2.07 -9.66
C LEU A 33 9.99 -0.85 -9.06
N VAL A 34 9.36 -0.22 -8.08
CA VAL A 34 9.88 0.98 -7.44
C VAL A 34 10.17 0.71 -5.96
N ALA A 35 11.42 0.86 -5.53
CA ALA A 35 11.86 0.85 -4.13
C ALA A 35 13.25 1.46 -4.01
N ARG A 36 13.75 1.62 -2.77
CA ARG A 36 15.09 2.20 -2.51
C ARG A 36 16.24 1.25 -2.76
N ASN A 37 16.05 -0.04 -2.48
CA ASN A 37 17.12 -1.05 -2.57
C ASN A 37 17.26 -1.58 -4.00
N GLN A 38 18.13 -0.96 -4.79
CA GLN A 38 18.38 -1.33 -6.17
C GLN A 38 18.85 -2.78 -6.32
N LYS A 39 19.79 -3.23 -5.47
CA LYS A 39 20.34 -4.60 -5.55
C LYS A 39 19.23 -5.65 -5.40
N GLN A 40 18.36 -5.47 -4.43
CA GLN A 40 17.24 -6.38 -4.20
C GLN A 40 16.22 -6.36 -5.34
N LEU A 41 15.93 -5.16 -5.90
CA LEU A 41 15.02 -5.04 -7.05
C LEU A 41 15.57 -5.72 -8.29
N VAL A 42 16.89 -5.61 -8.58
CA VAL A 42 17.53 -6.25 -9.74
C VAL A 42 17.45 -7.76 -9.61
N GLN A 43 17.85 -8.31 -8.45
CA GLN A 43 17.76 -9.75 -8.20
C GLN A 43 16.33 -10.26 -8.41
N MET A 44 15.34 -9.56 -7.84
CA MET A 44 13.94 -9.92 -8.00
C MET A 44 13.47 -9.80 -9.46
N ALA A 45 13.95 -8.80 -10.20
CA ALA A 45 13.62 -8.64 -11.61
C ALA A 45 14.12 -9.82 -12.46
N ASP A 46 15.32 -10.30 -12.21
CA ASP A 46 15.88 -11.42 -12.94
C ASP A 46 15.13 -12.73 -12.64
N GLU A 47 14.79 -12.99 -11.36
CA GLU A 47 13.96 -14.14 -10.97
C GLU A 47 12.57 -14.11 -11.64
N LEU A 48 11.95 -12.92 -11.74
CA LEU A 48 10.62 -12.76 -12.35
C LEU A 48 10.64 -12.93 -13.87
N LYS A 49 11.67 -12.38 -14.54
CA LYS A 49 11.87 -12.55 -15.99
C LYS A 49 12.05 -14.02 -16.35
N GLU A 50 12.91 -14.73 -15.61
CA GLU A 50 13.17 -16.14 -15.82
C GLU A 50 11.91 -16.99 -15.61
N LYS A 51 11.19 -16.74 -14.51
CA LYS A 51 10.06 -17.57 -14.10
C LYS A 51 8.77 -17.34 -14.90
N TYR A 52 8.49 -16.08 -15.29
CA TYR A 52 7.20 -15.69 -15.86
C TYR A 52 7.29 -15.14 -17.29
N SER A 53 8.49 -15.02 -17.84
CA SER A 53 8.73 -14.47 -19.20
C SER A 53 8.14 -13.07 -19.42
N VAL A 54 8.14 -12.23 -18.39
CA VAL A 54 7.65 -10.83 -18.42
C VAL A 54 8.81 -9.84 -18.46
N SER A 55 8.58 -8.66 -19.05
CA SER A 55 9.53 -7.55 -18.96
C SER A 55 9.47 -6.91 -17.58
N VAL A 56 10.64 -6.63 -16.99
CA VAL A 56 10.72 -5.98 -15.67
C VAL A 56 11.69 -4.81 -15.74
N LYS A 57 11.15 -3.61 -15.47
CA LYS A 57 11.92 -2.36 -15.28
C LYS A 57 12.10 -2.11 -13.79
N VAL A 58 13.32 -1.78 -13.40
CA VAL A 58 13.67 -1.40 -12.02
C VAL A 58 13.91 0.10 -11.95
N ILE A 59 13.24 0.77 -11.02
CA ILE A 59 13.46 2.20 -10.70
C ILE A 59 13.84 2.29 -9.21
N SER A 60 15.13 2.52 -8.95
CA SER A 60 15.61 2.76 -7.59
C SER A 60 15.32 4.22 -7.21
N LYS A 61 14.34 4.44 -6.34
CA LYS A 61 13.89 5.80 -5.97
C LYS A 61 13.45 5.87 -4.51
N ASP A 62 13.83 6.96 -3.83
CA ASP A 62 13.25 7.30 -2.53
C ASP A 62 11.96 8.10 -2.74
N LEU A 63 10.85 7.51 -2.32
CA LEU A 63 9.53 8.10 -2.47
C LEU A 63 9.21 9.19 -1.43
N SER A 64 10.11 9.47 -0.49
CA SER A 64 10.02 10.62 0.40
C SER A 64 10.48 11.92 -0.28
N ALA A 65 11.20 11.84 -1.40
CA ALA A 65 11.55 12.99 -2.21
C ALA A 65 10.30 13.49 -2.97
N ALA A 66 10.01 14.77 -2.86
CA ALA A 66 8.81 15.38 -3.49
C ALA A 66 8.82 15.27 -5.02
N SER A 67 9.99 15.25 -5.66
CA SER A 67 10.16 15.10 -7.11
C SER A 67 10.01 13.67 -7.62
N ALA A 68 10.08 12.66 -6.73
CA ALA A 68 10.10 11.26 -7.13
C ALA A 68 8.92 10.83 -8.02
N PRO A 69 7.66 11.23 -7.78
CA PRO A 69 6.55 10.88 -8.66
C PRO A 69 6.71 11.39 -10.09
N GLU A 70 7.10 12.67 -10.26
CA GLU A 70 7.33 13.27 -11.58
C GLU A 70 8.51 12.62 -12.30
N GLU A 71 9.59 12.32 -11.61
CA GLU A 71 10.74 11.65 -12.21
C GLU A 71 10.38 10.25 -12.72
N ILE A 72 9.62 9.47 -11.93
CA ILE A 72 9.12 8.15 -12.35
C ILE A 72 8.20 8.28 -13.57
N PHE A 73 7.28 9.23 -13.54
CA PHE A 73 6.34 9.45 -14.65
C PHE A 73 7.05 9.84 -15.92
N THR A 74 7.96 10.82 -15.84
CA THR A 74 8.74 11.31 -16.99
C THR A 74 9.59 10.21 -17.63
N GLU A 75 10.26 9.39 -16.80
CA GLU A 75 11.06 8.26 -17.27
C GLU A 75 10.19 7.25 -18.05
N LEU A 76 9.00 6.93 -17.56
CA LEU A 76 8.08 6.00 -18.22
C LEU A 76 7.44 6.60 -19.49
N GLN A 77 7.19 7.91 -19.52
CA GLN A 77 6.69 8.59 -20.70
C GLN A 77 7.73 8.61 -21.83
N GLN A 78 9.02 8.83 -21.53
CA GLN A 78 10.11 8.77 -22.51
C GLN A 78 10.21 7.39 -23.18
N GLU A 79 9.87 6.34 -22.46
CA GLU A 79 9.81 4.96 -22.99
C GLU A 79 8.45 4.61 -23.63
N SER A 80 7.52 5.55 -23.73
CA SER A 80 6.15 5.30 -24.18
C SER A 80 5.44 4.17 -23.41
N ARG A 81 5.84 3.94 -22.15
CA ARG A 81 5.34 2.88 -21.29
C ARG A 81 4.12 3.33 -20.50
N GLY A 82 2.94 3.07 -21.04
CA GLY A 82 1.69 3.34 -20.32
C GLY A 82 1.45 2.33 -19.21
N ILE A 83 0.88 2.76 -18.09
CA ILE A 83 0.55 1.92 -16.93
C ILE A 83 -0.93 1.53 -16.96
N ASP A 84 -1.22 0.25 -16.81
CA ASP A 84 -2.57 -0.32 -16.77
C ASP A 84 -2.99 -0.71 -15.33
N ALA A 85 -2.02 -0.96 -14.46
CA ALA A 85 -2.25 -1.15 -13.03
C ALA A 85 -1.24 -0.33 -12.20
N LEU A 86 -1.74 0.49 -11.27
CA LEU A 86 -0.92 1.25 -10.32
C LEU A 86 -1.13 0.67 -8.92
N VAL A 87 -0.06 0.21 -8.29
CA VAL A 87 -0.06 -0.33 -6.93
C VAL A 87 0.71 0.60 -6.01
N ASN A 88 -0.01 1.47 -5.32
CA ASN A 88 0.51 2.34 -4.28
C ASN A 88 0.64 1.57 -2.97
N ASN A 89 1.70 0.78 -2.85
CA ASN A 89 1.96 -0.08 -1.69
C ASN A 89 3.07 0.47 -0.78
N ALA A 90 3.96 1.32 -1.27
CA ALA A 90 5.02 1.91 -0.45
C ALA A 90 4.42 2.65 0.76
N GLY A 91 5.04 2.44 1.92
CA GLY A 91 4.63 3.09 3.15
C GLY A 91 5.42 2.57 4.35
N PHE A 92 5.44 3.37 5.40
CA PHE A 92 6.05 3.02 6.68
C PHE A 92 5.30 3.68 7.83
N ALA A 93 5.73 3.46 9.05
CA ALA A 93 5.15 4.05 10.25
C ALA A 93 6.24 4.45 11.23
N THR A 94 5.88 5.37 12.11
CA THR A 94 6.59 5.73 13.33
C THR A 94 5.81 5.20 14.53
N TYR A 95 6.49 4.93 15.63
CA TYR A 95 5.88 4.45 16.87
C TYR A 95 6.47 5.19 18.07
N GLY A 96 5.63 5.70 18.94
CA GLY A 96 5.99 6.43 20.16
C GLY A 96 4.96 7.50 20.52
N LEU A 97 5.18 8.19 21.64
CA LEU A 97 4.40 9.39 21.95
C LEU A 97 4.70 10.47 20.91
N PHE A 98 3.69 11.14 20.40
CA PHE A 98 3.84 12.16 19.35
C PHE A 98 4.82 13.30 19.76
N SER A 99 4.89 13.60 21.04
CA SER A 99 5.85 14.54 21.60
C SER A 99 7.33 14.07 21.56
N GLU A 100 7.55 12.78 21.31
CA GLU A 100 8.87 12.13 21.38
C GLU A 100 9.33 11.60 20.03
N THR A 101 8.41 11.44 19.06
CA THR A 101 8.75 11.00 17.71
C THR A 101 9.48 12.11 16.94
N ASP A 102 10.36 11.70 16.03
CA ASP A 102 11.12 12.63 15.19
C ASP A 102 10.22 13.29 14.13
N LEU A 103 10.22 14.63 14.09
CA LEU A 103 9.40 15.42 13.18
C LEU A 103 9.68 15.08 11.70
N GLU A 104 10.95 14.94 11.33
CA GLU A 104 11.34 14.67 9.94
C GLU A 104 10.81 13.29 9.50
N ALA A 105 10.91 12.29 10.37
CA ALA A 105 10.34 10.97 10.11
C ALA A 105 8.81 11.00 9.93
N GLU A 106 8.10 11.82 10.73
CA GLU A 106 6.65 12.00 10.57
C GLU A 106 6.29 12.69 9.24
N LEU A 107 7.04 13.73 8.85
CA LEU A 107 6.84 14.42 7.58
C LEU A 107 7.13 13.51 6.39
N GLN A 108 8.22 12.72 6.44
CA GLN A 108 8.52 11.72 5.40
C GLN A 108 7.45 10.63 5.33
N LEU A 109 6.89 10.22 6.47
CA LEU A 109 5.78 9.28 6.53
C LEU A 109 4.55 9.83 5.79
N MET A 110 4.18 11.08 6.06
CA MET A 110 3.08 11.77 5.37
C MET A 110 3.38 11.90 3.87
N GLN A 111 4.60 12.26 3.51
CA GLN A 111 5.03 12.37 2.12
C GLN A 111 4.83 11.05 1.37
N VAL A 112 5.33 9.94 1.90
CA VAL A 112 5.23 8.63 1.22
C VAL A 112 3.80 8.09 1.23
N ASN A 113 3.14 8.09 2.40
CA ASN A 113 1.86 7.42 2.57
C ASN A 113 0.67 8.17 1.94
N MET A 114 0.76 9.51 1.79
CA MET A 114 -0.32 10.33 1.24
C MET A 114 0.09 11.08 -0.02
N VAL A 115 1.10 11.95 0.06
CA VAL A 115 1.41 12.89 -1.02
C VAL A 115 1.89 12.14 -2.27
N THR A 116 2.85 11.26 -2.15
CA THR A 116 3.40 10.47 -3.25
C THR A 116 2.34 9.54 -3.87
N LEU A 117 1.54 8.88 -3.04
CA LEU A 117 0.40 8.05 -3.50
C LEU A 117 -0.58 8.88 -4.34
N THR A 118 -0.98 10.05 -3.84
CA THR A 118 -1.91 10.95 -4.53
C THR A 118 -1.30 11.46 -5.84
N HIS A 119 -0.04 11.87 -5.81
CA HIS A 119 0.69 12.40 -6.96
C HIS A 119 0.83 11.35 -8.07
N LEU A 120 1.30 10.14 -7.76
CA LEU A 120 1.37 9.04 -8.72
C LEU A 120 -0.02 8.71 -9.31
N THR A 121 -1.04 8.67 -8.47
CA THR A 121 -2.41 8.44 -8.93
C THR A 121 -2.85 9.53 -9.91
N LYS A 122 -2.59 10.81 -9.60
CA LYS A 122 -2.94 11.94 -10.47
C LYS A 122 -2.21 11.92 -11.81
N LEU A 123 -0.95 11.52 -11.83
CA LEU A 123 -0.14 11.43 -13.04
C LEU A 123 -0.57 10.29 -13.99
N PHE A 124 -0.88 9.11 -13.45
CA PHE A 124 -1.21 7.95 -14.28
C PHE A 124 -2.70 7.81 -14.63
N LEU A 125 -3.60 8.42 -13.86
CA LEU A 125 -5.04 8.34 -14.06
C LEU A 125 -5.50 8.83 -15.45
N PRO A 126 -5.01 9.97 -16.02
CA PRO A 126 -5.44 10.42 -17.33
C PRO A 126 -5.19 9.38 -18.43
N GLY A 127 -4.03 8.72 -18.41
CA GLY A 127 -3.71 7.65 -19.35
C GLY A 127 -4.66 6.44 -19.25
N MET A 128 -5.09 6.09 -18.05
CA MET A 128 -6.09 5.02 -17.83
C MET A 128 -7.47 5.44 -18.32
N LEU A 129 -7.89 6.67 -18.06
CA LEU A 129 -9.17 7.22 -18.53
C LEU A 129 -9.25 7.25 -20.06
N ASN A 130 -8.18 7.73 -20.73
CA ASN A 130 -8.12 7.76 -22.20
C ASN A 130 -8.26 6.36 -22.82
N LYS A 131 -7.74 5.34 -22.13
CA LYS A 131 -7.84 3.95 -22.54
C LYS A 131 -9.14 3.28 -22.13
N ARG A 132 -9.94 3.92 -21.28
CA ARG A 132 -11.13 3.37 -20.62
C ARG A 132 -10.86 2.03 -19.91
N THR A 133 -9.65 1.87 -19.39
CA THR A 133 -9.25 0.68 -18.62
C THR A 133 -8.10 1.05 -17.69
N GLY A 134 -8.18 0.62 -16.45
CA GLY A 134 -7.15 0.85 -15.45
C GLY A 134 -7.52 0.27 -14.09
N LYS A 135 -6.51 -0.07 -13.31
CA LYS A 135 -6.67 -0.58 -11.96
C LYS A 135 -5.73 0.13 -11.01
N ILE A 136 -6.27 0.65 -9.92
CA ILE A 136 -5.49 1.33 -8.88
C ILE A 136 -5.70 0.58 -7.57
N LEU A 137 -4.62 0.09 -6.95
CA LEU A 137 -4.63 -0.47 -5.61
C LEU A 137 -3.87 0.45 -4.67
N ASN A 138 -4.55 0.93 -3.64
CA ASN A 138 -3.98 1.74 -2.58
C ASN A 138 -3.87 0.92 -1.30
N LEU A 139 -2.67 0.79 -0.73
CA LEU A 139 -2.46 0.06 0.52
C LEU A 139 -2.83 0.95 1.72
N ALA A 140 -4.05 0.78 2.20
CA ALA A 140 -4.53 1.33 3.45
C ALA A 140 -4.15 0.41 4.65
N SER A 141 -5.02 0.25 5.60
CA SER A 141 -4.89 -0.63 6.77
C SER A 141 -6.22 -0.69 7.53
N THR A 142 -6.42 -1.66 8.42
CA THR A 142 -7.45 -1.59 9.46
C THR A 142 -7.27 -0.39 10.38
N ALA A 143 -6.07 0.16 10.47
CA ALA A 143 -5.78 1.44 11.13
C ALA A 143 -6.57 2.63 10.57
N ALA A 144 -7.04 2.54 9.33
CA ALA A 144 -7.82 3.59 8.67
C ALA A 144 -9.19 3.87 9.32
N PHE A 145 -9.71 2.93 10.08
CA PHE A 145 -11.08 2.99 10.61
C PHE A 145 -11.19 3.54 12.05
N GLN A 146 -10.05 3.86 12.68
CA GLN A 146 -10.00 4.24 14.09
C GLN A 146 -8.82 5.15 14.41
N PRO A 147 -8.85 5.96 15.48
CA PRO A 147 -7.68 6.71 15.95
C PRO A 147 -6.65 5.77 16.57
N GLY A 148 -5.35 6.04 16.36
CA GLY A 148 -4.25 5.21 16.84
C GLY A 148 -3.25 5.96 17.73
N PRO A 149 -3.46 6.02 19.07
CA PRO A 149 -2.43 6.52 19.98
C PRO A 149 -1.11 5.76 19.79
N LEU A 150 0.02 6.41 20.00
CA LEU A 150 1.37 5.95 19.71
C LEU A 150 1.75 5.80 18.23
N MET A 151 0.78 5.98 17.32
CA MET A 151 0.97 5.98 15.87
C MET A 151 0.04 7.01 15.21
N ALA A 152 -0.12 8.16 15.82
CA ALA A 152 -1.15 9.12 15.46
C ALA A 152 -1.10 9.52 13.98
N VAL A 153 0.07 9.86 13.47
CA VAL A 153 0.26 10.27 12.07
C VAL A 153 0.01 9.09 11.12
N TYR A 154 0.55 7.90 11.43
CA TYR A 154 0.32 6.72 10.59
C TYR A 154 -1.17 6.40 10.42
N TYR A 155 -1.94 6.35 11.53
CA TYR A 155 -3.38 6.08 11.46
C TYR A 155 -4.12 7.16 10.66
N ALA A 156 -3.75 8.42 10.83
CA ALA A 156 -4.30 9.52 10.04
C ALA A 156 -4.00 9.37 8.55
N THR A 157 -2.75 8.97 8.18
CA THR A 157 -2.42 8.72 6.77
C THR A 157 -3.22 7.56 6.18
N LYS A 158 -3.47 6.50 6.97
CA LYS A 158 -4.27 5.37 6.47
C LYS A 158 -5.76 5.70 6.35
N ALA A 159 -6.29 6.55 7.22
CA ALA A 159 -7.64 7.10 7.10
C ALA A 159 -7.77 7.98 5.83
N TYR A 160 -6.76 8.81 5.55
CA TYR A 160 -6.68 9.56 4.30
C TYR A 160 -6.74 8.63 3.08
N VAL A 161 -5.91 7.58 3.04
CA VAL A 161 -5.84 6.64 1.90
C VAL A 161 -7.17 5.94 1.68
N LEU A 162 -7.86 5.52 2.74
CA LEU A 162 -9.17 4.88 2.63
C LEU A 162 -10.19 5.85 2.06
N SER A 163 -10.37 7.03 2.67
CA SER A 163 -11.34 8.04 2.24
C SER A 163 -11.09 8.51 0.81
N PHE A 164 -9.83 8.77 0.46
CA PHE A 164 -9.41 9.11 -0.91
C PHE A 164 -9.78 8.01 -1.91
N SER A 165 -9.52 6.77 -1.57
CA SER A 165 -9.79 5.63 -2.46
C SER A 165 -11.29 5.42 -2.69
N GLU A 166 -12.12 5.56 -1.65
CA GLU A 166 -13.58 5.42 -1.75
C GLU A 166 -14.18 6.55 -2.60
N ALA A 167 -13.75 7.80 -2.37
CA ALA A 167 -14.19 8.95 -3.16
C ALA A 167 -13.81 8.78 -4.64
N LEU A 168 -12.55 8.45 -4.91
CA LEU A 168 -12.06 8.29 -6.28
C LEU A 168 -12.73 7.10 -7.00
N ALA A 169 -13.02 6.01 -6.29
CA ALA A 169 -13.77 4.88 -6.85
C ALA A 169 -15.18 5.27 -7.30
N ASN A 170 -15.84 6.17 -6.56
CA ASN A 170 -17.14 6.71 -6.94
C ASN A 170 -17.05 7.64 -8.15
N GLU A 171 -16.10 8.58 -8.17
CA GLU A 171 -15.87 9.51 -9.29
C GLU A 171 -15.55 8.78 -10.60
N LEU A 172 -14.88 7.63 -10.52
CA LEU A 172 -14.47 6.83 -11.68
C LEU A 172 -15.51 5.78 -12.10
N HIS A 173 -16.67 5.75 -11.47
CA HIS A 173 -17.73 4.80 -11.84
C HIS A 173 -18.13 4.95 -13.33
N GLY A 174 -18.17 3.82 -14.05
CA GLY A 174 -18.52 3.80 -15.48
C GLY A 174 -17.40 4.19 -16.44
N THR A 175 -16.23 4.63 -15.96
CA THR A 175 -15.11 5.05 -16.82
C THR A 175 -14.26 3.89 -17.35
N GLY A 176 -14.40 2.68 -16.77
CA GLY A 176 -13.52 1.54 -17.00
C GLY A 176 -12.29 1.49 -16.10
N VAL A 177 -12.07 2.52 -15.25
CA VAL A 177 -11.01 2.54 -14.23
C VAL A 177 -11.59 2.18 -12.86
N SER A 178 -10.91 1.32 -12.12
CA SER A 178 -11.32 0.92 -10.77
C SER A 178 -10.27 1.24 -9.71
N VAL A 179 -10.72 1.56 -8.51
CA VAL A 179 -9.87 1.83 -7.35
C VAL A 179 -10.21 0.87 -6.22
N THR A 180 -9.18 0.28 -5.62
CA THR A 180 -9.30 -0.66 -4.50
C THR A 180 -8.42 -0.20 -3.34
N ALA A 181 -9.04 0.05 -2.18
CA ALA A 181 -8.34 0.20 -0.91
C ALA A 181 -8.13 -1.18 -0.28
N LEU A 182 -6.89 -1.63 -0.19
CA LEU A 182 -6.54 -2.85 0.55
C LEU A 182 -6.25 -2.48 2.01
N CYS A 183 -7.06 -2.98 2.94
CA CYS A 183 -7.04 -2.65 4.35
C CYS A 183 -6.65 -3.87 5.21
N PRO A 184 -5.37 -4.31 5.19
CA PRO A 184 -4.94 -5.42 6.02
C PRO A 184 -4.91 -5.04 7.51
N GLY A 185 -5.09 -6.02 8.37
CA GLY A 185 -4.67 -5.96 9.77
C GLY A 185 -3.15 -6.18 9.90
N PRO A 186 -2.65 -6.42 11.12
CA PRO A 186 -1.27 -6.79 11.34
C PRO A 186 -0.87 -7.95 10.43
N THR A 187 0.25 -7.77 9.72
CA THR A 187 0.70 -8.69 8.67
C THR A 187 2.19 -8.99 8.85
N GLU A 188 2.57 -10.24 8.71
CA GLU A 188 3.97 -10.65 8.72
C GLU A 188 4.66 -10.18 7.43
N SER A 189 5.31 -9.02 7.48
CA SER A 189 5.85 -8.34 6.30
C SER A 189 7.17 -7.59 6.55
N GLY A 190 7.74 -7.70 7.75
CA GLY A 190 8.89 -6.90 8.19
C GLY A 190 8.55 -5.43 8.50
N PHE A 191 7.28 -5.05 8.41
CA PHE A 191 6.81 -3.70 8.74
C PHE A 191 7.02 -3.38 10.22
N GLN A 192 6.71 -4.33 11.12
CA GLN A 192 6.87 -4.19 12.57
C GLN A 192 8.31 -3.88 12.97
N LYS A 193 9.28 -4.54 12.32
CA LYS A 193 10.71 -4.29 12.56
C LYS A 193 11.12 -2.88 12.12
N LYS A 194 10.63 -2.43 10.96
CA LYS A 194 10.92 -1.08 10.45
C LYS A 194 10.29 0.02 11.29
N ALA A 195 9.19 -0.26 11.98
CA ALA A 195 8.46 0.67 12.84
C ALA A 195 8.89 0.57 14.31
N ASN A 196 9.89 -0.27 14.66
CA ASN A 196 10.30 -0.55 16.04
C ASN A 196 9.14 -0.99 16.94
N MET A 197 8.25 -1.85 16.41
CA MET A 197 7.03 -2.32 17.08
C MET A 197 7.05 -3.83 17.37
N GLU A 198 8.21 -4.46 17.39
CA GLU A 198 8.33 -5.91 17.56
C GLU A 198 7.72 -6.38 18.89
N ASP A 199 7.83 -5.54 19.93
CA ASP A 199 7.30 -5.79 21.27
C ASP A 199 5.83 -5.35 21.48
N SER A 200 5.18 -4.83 20.45
CA SER A 200 3.77 -4.39 20.57
C SER A 200 2.83 -5.60 20.67
N LYS A 201 1.88 -5.53 21.59
CA LYS A 201 0.80 -6.53 21.73
C LYS A 201 0.02 -6.76 20.44
N LEU A 202 0.05 -5.79 19.52
CA LEU A 202 -0.60 -5.87 18.22
C LEU A 202 -0.09 -7.04 17.37
N PHE A 203 1.17 -7.44 17.57
CA PHE A 203 1.84 -8.51 16.83
C PHE A 203 2.00 -9.80 17.64
N SER A 204 1.55 -9.86 18.89
CA SER A 204 1.69 -11.03 19.77
C SER A 204 0.74 -12.19 19.45
N GLY A 205 -0.24 -11.98 18.54
CA GLY A 205 -1.22 -13.00 18.17
C GLY A 205 -0.93 -13.65 16.81
N LYS A 206 -1.84 -14.53 16.35
CA LYS A 206 -1.81 -15.09 14.99
C LYS A 206 -2.09 -13.99 13.99
N ILE A 207 -1.06 -13.53 13.32
CA ILE A 207 -1.13 -12.53 12.23
C ILE A 207 -1.16 -13.23 10.87
N MET A 208 -1.64 -12.52 9.85
CA MET A 208 -1.74 -13.05 8.48
C MET A 208 -0.40 -12.84 7.76
N ASP A 209 0.02 -13.81 6.96
CA ASP A 209 1.20 -13.69 6.12
C ASP A 209 0.95 -12.74 4.93
N ALA A 210 2.04 -12.16 4.41
CA ALA A 210 1.99 -11.19 3.30
C ALA A 210 1.42 -11.80 2.02
N GLN A 211 1.70 -13.07 1.73
CA GLN A 211 1.22 -13.76 0.53
C GLN A 211 -0.30 -13.89 0.53
N THR A 212 -0.88 -14.30 1.66
CA THR A 212 -2.34 -14.41 1.82
C THR A 212 -3.01 -13.04 1.68
N VAL A 213 -2.46 -11.99 2.31
CA VAL A 213 -2.97 -10.61 2.18
C VAL A 213 -2.91 -10.13 0.74
N ALA A 214 -1.77 -10.31 0.07
CA ALA A 214 -1.59 -9.92 -1.32
C ALA A 214 -2.58 -10.64 -2.25
N ARG A 215 -2.77 -11.95 -2.10
CA ARG A 215 -3.72 -12.73 -2.89
C ARG A 215 -5.16 -12.24 -2.74
N ILE A 216 -5.59 -11.93 -1.50
CA ILE A 216 -6.93 -11.38 -1.24
C ILE A 216 -7.06 -9.98 -1.85
N GLY A 217 -6.05 -9.13 -1.69
CA GLY A 217 -6.00 -7.78 -2.25
C GLY A 217 -6.03 -7.80 -3.78
N TYR A 218 -5.19 -8.61 -4.40
CA TYR A 218 -5.13 -8.80 -5.85
C TYR A 218 -6.47 -9.27 -6.42
N ARG A 219 -7.08 -10.29 -5.80
CA ARG A 219 -8.41 -10.76 -6.21
C ARG A 219 -9.47 -9.65 -6.09
N GLY A 220 -9.41 -8.85 -5.02
CA GLY A 220 -10.30 -7.71 -4.84
C GLY A 220 -10.13 -6.67 -5.94
N LEU A 221 -8.88 -6.34 -6.29
CA LEU A 221 -8.53 -5.44 -7.38
C LEU A 221 -9.07 -5.95 -8.73
N MET A 222 -8.83 -7.22 -9.04
CA MET A 222 -9.28 -7.81 -10.31
C MET A 222 -10.81 -7.88 -10.43
N THR A 223 -11.50 -7.98 -9.30
CA THR A 223 -12.98 -7.98 -9.24
C THR A 223 -13.60 -6.61 -8.95
N ASN A 224 -12.82 -5.52 -9.06
CA ASN A 224 -13.24 -4.11 -8.89
C ASN A 224 -13.90 -3.81 -7.52
N LYS A 225 -13.44 -4.46 -6.45
CA LYS A 225 -13.91 -4.16 -5.09
C LYS A 225 -13.29 -2.85 -4.60
N THR A 226 -14.11 -1.91 -4.13
CA THR A 226 -13.63 -0.63 -3.61
C THR A 226 -12.85 -0.79 -2.31
N VAL A 227 -13.33 -1.60 -1.36
CA VAL A 227 -12.67 -1.85 -0.07
C VAL A 227 -12.48 -3.34 0.13
N VAL A 228 -11.26 -3.73 0.46
CA VAL A 228 -10.88 -5.13 0.73
C VAL A 228 -10.23 -5.23 2.09
N ILE A 229 -10.88 -5.92 3.03
CA ILE A 229 -10.37 -6.17 4.38
C ILE A 229 -10.06 -7.67 4.48
N PRO A 230 -8.77 -8.08 4.50
CA PRO A 230 -8.41 -9.49 4.66
C PRO A 230 -8.73 -10.01 6.04
N GLY A 231 -9.39 -11.18 6.08
CA GLY A 231 -9.73 -11.89 7.31
C GLY A 231 -11.05 -11.47 7.96
N LEU A 232 -11.85 -12.47 8.36
CA LEU A 232 -13.16 -12.23 8.96
C LEU A 232 -13.07 -11.48 10.30
N ARG A 233 -12.07 -11.79 11.12
CA ARG A 233 -11.83 -11.09 12.38
C ARG A 233 -11.60 -9.60 12.17
N ASN A 234 -10.80 -9.23 11.17
CA ASN A 234 -10.53 -7.83 10.85
C ASN A 234 -11.80 -7.12 10.37
N LYS A 235 -12.62 -7.77 9.55
CA LYS A 235 -13.91 -7.22 9.11
C LYS A 235 -14.83 -6.92 10.30
N ILE A 236 -14.97 -7.89 11.21
CA ILE A 236 -15.81 -7.71 12.41
C ILE A 236 -15.28 -6.56 13.27
N LEU A 237 -13.96 -6.49 13.51
CA LEU A 237 -13.36 -5.41 14.27
C LEU A 237 -13.64 -4.03 13.66
N VAL A 238 -13.49 -3.88 12.36
CA VAL A 238 -13.75 -2.62 11.66
C VAL A 238 -15.23 -2.21 11.78
N GLU A 239 -16.15 -3.15 11.60
CA GLU A 239 -17.59 -2.85 11.74
C GLU A 239 -17.96 -2.49 13.18
N THR A 240 -17.39 -3.16 14.18
CA THR A 240 -17.68 -2.82 15.60
C THR A 240 -17.20 -1.42 15.98
N VAL A 241 -16.11 -0.91 15.38
CA VAL A 241 -15.64 0.46 15.61
C VAL A 241 -16.72 1.50 15.25
N ARG A 242 -17.50 1.27 14.19
CA ARG A 242 -18.55 2.20 13.74
C ARG A 242 -19.66 2.40 14.76
N PHE A 243 -19.92 1.40 15.60
CA PHE A 243 -20.96 1.42 16.61
C PHE A 243 -20.43 1.71 18.03
N SER A 244 -19.13 1.85 18.17
CA SER A 244 -18.48 2.04 19.48
C SER A 244 -18.28 3.52 19.81
N PRO A 245 -18.42 3.95 21.07
CA PRO A 245 -18.09 5.31 21.49
C PRO A 245 -16.61 5.64 21.19
N ARG A 246 -16.34 6.76 20.52
CA ARG A 246 -14.99 7.14 20.07
C ARG A 246 -13.93 7.11 21.17
N LYS A 247 -14.28 7.58 22.39
CA LYS A 247 -13.35 7.55 23.55
C LYS A 247 -12.98 6.14 23.97
N MET A 248 -13.93 5.18 23.89
CA MET A 248 -13.67 3.78 24.20
C MET A 248 -12.74 3.15 23.15
N VAL A 249 -13.00 3.38 21.87
CA VAL A 249 -12.15 2.92 20.76
C VAL A 249 -10.70 3.37 20.97
N THR A 250 -10.48 4.67 21.22
CA THR A 250 -9.15 5.23 21.44
C THR A 250 -8.41 4.54 22.59
N ARG A 251 -9.12 4.26 23.71
CA ARG A 251 -8.54 3.57 24.88
C ARG A 251 -8.16 2.13 24.57
N VAL A 252 -9.04 1.40 23.88
CA VAL A 252 -8.79 0.01 23.48
C VAL A 252 -7.58 -0.07 22.53
N VAL A 253 -7.54 0.80 21.51
CA VAL A 253 -6.42 0.85 20.56
C VAL A 253 -5.12 1.20 21.27
N ARG A 254 -5.13 2.14 22.23
CA ARG A 254 -3.96 2.45 23.05
C ARG A 254 -3.41 1.21 23.75
N ASN A 255 -4.28 0.44 24.43
CA ASN A 255 -3.89 -0.76 25.15
C ASN A 255 -3.34 -1.85 24.22
N MET A 256 -3.88 -1.96 23.00
CA MET A 256 -3.41 -2.93 22.00
C MET A 256 -2.02 -2.57 21.44
N GLN A 257 -1.67 -1.28 21.41
CA GLN A 257 -0.39 -0.81 20.88
C GLN A 257 0.72 -0.75 21.93
N GLU A 258 0.38 -0.79 23.21
CA GLU A 258 1.40 -0.82 24.26
C GLU A 258 2.28 -2.06 24.17
N SER A 259 3.56 -1.88 24.56
CA SER A 259 4.53 -2.98 24.64
C SER A 259 4.09 -4.07 25.62
N VAL A 260 4.44 -5.31 25.31
CA VAL A 260 4.24 -6.47 26.21
C VAL A 260 5.13 -6.35 27.47
N HIS A 261 6.28 -5.66 27.32
CA HIS A 261 7.28 -5.49 28.37
C HIS A 261 7.24 -4.10 29.00
N LYS A 262 6.09 -3.63 29.48
CA LYS A 262 6.09 -2.56 30.48
C LYS A 262 6.32 -3.19 31.86
N SER A 263 7.57 -3.26 32.27
CA SER A 263 7.94 -3.34 33.67
C SER A 263 7.63 -2.02 34.39
#